data_92df90da1a284313bbac1cabc57c9d28
#
_entry.id   92df90da1a284313bbac1cabc57c9d28
#
_cell.length_a   1.000
_cell.length_b   1.000
_cell.length_c   1.000
_cell.angle_alpha   90.00
_cell.angle_beta   90.00
_cell.angle_gamma   90.00
#
_symmetry.space_group_name_H-M   'P 1'
#
loop_
_entity.id
_entity.type
_entity.pdbx_description
1 polymer ?
#
loop_
_entity_poly.entity_id
_entity_poly.type
_entity_poly.pdbx_seq_one_letter_code
_entity_poly.pdbx_strand_id
1 'polypeptide(L)'
;MNWGRPLLTLCVTLGALPAFGQSPDPVLRVCSDPQNLPFSNRAGEGFENRIAQELARDLGKTVEYTWFPQRMGFVRNTLRKKDDATGKFACDVIIGVPAGYELTATTKPYMRSIYALVHAGRKDLDSLDTADDLLKLPPEQLHKLRIGVFAGSPGADWLLRNQLLEQAVNFPRQSGDPAVNPASVIEHEMAAGNIDVAIVWGPIAGYLAREHSSSAAWHVIPFSPDPQIRFDYPIAMGVRFGEKEWKDTLDCWIDSHQEKIQGILREYGVPLLDETAKPL
;
A
#
# COMPACT_ATOMS: atom_id res chain seq x y z
N MET A 1 -78.48 29.28 37.59
CA MET A 1 -77.31 28.76 38.28
C MET A 1 -76.88 27.49 37.57
N ASN A 2 -75.92 27.61 36.62
CA ASN A 2 -75.41 26.49 35.83
C ASN A 2 -73.97 26.24 36.23
N TRP A 3 -73.74 25.07 36.77
CA TRP A 3 -72.41 24.63 37.14
C TRP A 3 -71.84 23.76 36.02
N GLY A 4 -70.89 24.31 35.27
CA GLY A 4 -70.15 23.57 34.24
C GLY A 4 -69.09 22.70 34.89
N ARG A 5 -69.07 21.40 34.56
CA ARG A 5 -68.01 20.45 34.92
C ARG A 5 -66.86 20.60 33.95
N PRO A 6 -65.59 20.65 34.37
CA PRO A 6 -64.45 20.59 33.47
C PRO A 6 -64.19 19.14 33.02
N LEU A 7 -64.12 18.95 31.69
CA LEU A 7 -63.59 17.72 31.08
C LEU A 7 -62.06 17.67 31.25
N LEU A 8 -61.60 16.68 32.00
CA LEU A 8 -60.18 16.30 32.06
C LEU A 8 -59.81 15.56 30.75
N THR A 9 -59.03 16.24 29.91
CA THR A 9 -58.43 15.60 28.75
C THR A 9 -57.21 14.81 29.18
N LEU A 10 -57.26 13.48 29.14
CA LEU A 10 -56.16 12.58 29.46
C LEU A 10 -55.24 12.54 28.25
N CYS A 11 -54.07 13.23 28.32
CA CYS A 11 -53.00 13.10 27.34
C CYS A 11 -52.27 11.75 27.54
N VAL A 12 -52.57 10.80 26.66
CA VAL A 12 -51.79 9.57 26.56
C VAL A 12 -50.51 9.88 25.79
N THR A 13 -49.41 10.03 26.48
CA THR A 13 -48.05 10.08 25.88
C THR A 13 -47.66 8.68 25.41
N LEU A 14 -47.77 8.42 24.12
CA LEU A 14 -47.09 7.24 23.52
C LEU A 14 -45.57 7.42 23.68
N GLY A 15 -45.00 6.73 24.63
CA GLY A 15 -43.56 6.60 24.75
C GLY A 15 -43.01 5.89 23.52
N ALA A 16 -42.27 6.62 22.68
CA ALA A 16 -41.46 6.00 21.63
C ALA A 16 -40.41 5.10 22.28
N LEU A 17 -40.53 3.79 22.08
CA LEU A 17 -39.48 2.85 22.43
C LEU A 17 -38.24 3.22 21.64
N PRO A 18 -37.03 3.31 22.27
CA PRO A 18 -35.82 3.50 21.53
C PRO A 18 -35.63 2.31 20.58
N ALA A 19 -35.51 2.58 19.28
CA ALA A 19 -35.07 1.60 18.33
C ALA A 19 -33.72 1.08 18.83
N PHE A 20 -33.60 -0.20 19.09
CA PHE A 20 -32.33 -0.88 19.34
C PHE A 20 -31.49 -0.74 18.09
N GLY A 21 -30.76 0.37 17.96
CA GLY A 21 -29.68 0.52 17.00
C GLY A 21 -28.69 -0.60 17.27
N GLN A 22 -28.42 -1.44 16.29
CA GLN A 22 -27.33 -2.39 16.37
C GLN A 22 -26.08 -1.61 16.75
N SER A 23 -25.42 -1.99 17.86
CA SER A 23 -24.14 -1.41 18.22
C SER A 23 -23.20 -1.53 17.04
N PRO A 24 -22.45 -0.46 16.66
CA PRO A 24 -21.49 -0.54 15.57
C PRO A 24 -20.60 -1.76 15.80
N ASP A 25 -20.33 -2.54 14.74
CA ASP A 25 -19.42 -3.69 14.82
C ASP A 25 -18.10 -3.24 15.45
N PRO A 26 -17.66 -3.83 16.58
CA PRO A 26 -16.47 -3.38 17.29
C PRO A 26 -15.17 -3.76 16.57
N VAL A 27 -15.28 -4.38 15.38
CA VAL A 27 -14.14 -4.90 14.63
C VAL A 27 -14.00 -4.14 13.31
N LEU A 28 -12.76 -3.79 12.97
CA LEU A 28 -12.32 -3.38 11.65
C LEU A 28 -11.65 -4.58 10.98
N ARG A 29 -12.27 -5.12 9.95
CA ARG A 29 -11.70 -6.26 9.20
C ARG A 29 -10.88 -5.75 8.03
N VAL A 30 -9.59 -6.08 8.05
CA VAL A 30 -8.62 -5.62 7.05
C VAL A 30 -8.22 -6.80 6.15
N CYS A 31 -8.29 -6.59 4.85
CA CYS A 31 -7.79 -7.53 3.85
C CYS A 31 -6.29 -7.32 3.69
N SER A 32 -5.46 -8.30 4.00
CA SER A 32 -4.00 -8.14 4.02
C SER A 32 -3.26 -9.37 3.50
N ASP A 33 -2.04 -9.14 3.04
CA ASP A 33 -1.10 -10.20 2.69
C ASP A 33 -0.39 -10.70 3.96
N PRO A 34 -0.31 -12.02 4.18
CA PRO A 34 0.34 -12.58 5.36
C PRO A 34 1.87 -12.43 5.38
N GLN A 35 2.51 -12.15 4.22
CA GLN A 35 3.97 -12.15 4.07
C GLN A 35 4.41 -11.22 2.95
N ASN A 36 4.23 -9.92 3.10
CA ASN A 36 4.54 -8.92 2.07
C ASN A 36 5.13 -7.63 2.68
N LEU A 37 6.24 -7.76 3.43
CA LEU A 37 6.95 -6.57 3.90
C LEU A 37 7.51 -5.76 2.72
N PRO A 38 7.49 -4.44 2.83
CA PRO A 38 7.15 -3.59 3.99
C PRO A 38 5.66 -3.30 4.18
N PHE A 39 4.76 -3.85 3.38
CA PHE A 39 3.33 -3.53 3.40
C PHE A 39 2.64 -4.17 4.61
N SER A 40 2.58 -5.50 4.64
CA SER A 40 1.93 -6.23 5.72
C SER A 40 2.56 -7.60 5.95
N ASN A 41 2.44 -8.11 7.19
CA ASN A 41 2.69 -9.49 7.53
C ASN A 41 1.83 -9.91 8.73
N ARG A 42 1.84 -11.22 9.07
CA ARG A 42 1.07 -11.75 10.20
C ARG A 42 1.56 -11.25 11.56
N ALA A 43 2.83 -10.83 11.66
CA ALA A 43 3.40 -10.26 12.88
C ALA A 43 2.95 -8.80 13.12
N GLY A 44 2.31 -8.16 12.13
CA GLY A 44 1.86 -6.78 12.25
C GLY A 44 2.96 -5.74 12.06
N GLU A 45 4.04 -6.11 11.38
CA GLU A 45 5.26 -5.30 11.25
C GLU A 45 5.28 -4.40 10.02
N GLY A 46 4.33 -4.54 9.09
CA GLY A 46 4.25 -3.71 7.90
C GLY A 46 3.60 -2.35 8.16
N PHE A 47 3.88 -1.37 7.28
CA PHE A 47 3.29 -0.04 7.43
C PHE A 47 1.76 -0.03 7.24
N GLU A 48 1.21 -0.90 6.39
CA GLU A 48 -0.23 -1.06 6.24
C GLU A 48 -0.88 -1.63 7.51
N ASN A 49 -0.19 -2.53 8.22
CA ASN A 49 -0.64 -3.00 9.52
C ASN A 49 -0.71 -1.84 10.53
N ARG A 50 0.31 -0.97 10.56
CA ARG A 50 0.34 0.19 11.45
C ARG A 50 -0.75 1.21 11.11
N ILE A 51 -0.95 1.51 9.83
CA ILE A 51 -2.05 2.40 9.37
C ILE A 51 -3.41 1.82 9.77
N ALA A 52 -3.62 0.50 9.59
CA ALA A 52 -4.85 -0.16 10.00
C ALA A 52 -5.09 -0.10 11.51
N GLN A 53 -4.05 -0.25 12.32
CA GLN A 53 -4.13 -0.11 13.78
C GLN A 53 -4.50 1.32 14.21
N GLU A 54 -3.91 2.34 13.58
CA GLU A 54 -4.25 3.73 13.84
C GLU A 54 -5.71 4.04 13.46
N LEU A 55 -6.14 3.61 12.27
CA LEU A 55 -7.52 3.75 11.82
C LEU A 55 -8.50 3.08 12.79
N ALA A 56 -8.23 1.85 13.20
CA ALA A 56 -9.09 1.12 14.12
C ALA A 56 -9.18 1.79 15.48
N ARG A 57 -8.05 2.27 16.01
CA ARG A 57 -8.01 2.99 17.28
C ARG A 57 -8.92 4.23 17.25
N ASP A 58 -8.83 5.03 16.20
CA ASP A 58 -9.62 6.26 16.09
C ASP A 58 -11.11 5.99 15.84
N LEU A 59 -11.44 4.84 15.26
CA LEU A 59 -12.82 4.37 15.13
C LEU A 59 -13.35 3.64 16.38
N GLY A 60 -12.53 3.47 17.44
CA GLY A 60 -12.90 2.71 18.62
C GLY A 60 -13.10 1.21 18.34
N LYS A 61 -12.36 0.66 17.38
CA LYS A 61 -12.46 -0.73 16.92
C LYS A 61 -11.18 -1.52 17.20
N THR A 62 -11.30 -2.85 17.21
CA THR A 62 -10.15 -3.77 17.14
C THR A 62 -9.89 -4.18 15.69
N VAL A 63 -8.63 -4.48 15.35
CA VAL A 63 -8.30 -4.97 14.01
C VAL A 63 -8.36 -6.49 13.95
N GLU A 64 -9.04 -7.00 12.94
CA GLU A 64 -8.94 -8.40 12.50
C GLU A 64 -8.49 -8.45 11.04
N TYR A 65 -7.67 -9.44 10.70
CA TYR A 65 -7.14 -9.57 9.35
C TYR A 65 -7.74 -10.77 8.62
N THR A 66 -8.12 -10.53 7.37
CA THR A 66 -8.37 -11.60 6.39
C THR A 66 -7.13 -11.74 5.53
N TRP A 67 -6.40 -12.81 5.73
CA TRP A 67 -5.12 -13.07 5.08
C TRP A 67 -5.28 -13.80 3.75
N PHE A 68 -4.72 -13.20 2.71
CA PHE A 68 -4.56 -13.83 1.39
C PHE A 68 -3.35 -13.21 0.69
N PRO A 69 -2.50 -13.99 -0.02
CA PRO A 69 -1.39 -13.40 -0.77
C PRO A 69 -1.85 -12.38 -1.80
N GLN A 70 -1.17 -11.23 -1.87
CA GLN A 70 -1.53 -10.12 -2.77
C GLN A 70 -1.16 -10.45 -4.23
N ARG A 71 -1.92 -11.36 -4.80
CA ARG A 71 -1.79 -11.87 -6.17
C ARG A 71 -3.15 -11.94 -6.85
N MET A 72 -3.17 -12.51 -8.06
CA MET A 72 -4.43 -12.71 -8.80
C MET A 72 -5.51 -13.35 -7.91
N GLY A 73 -6.67 -12.71 -7.86
CA GLY A 73 -7.79 -13.16 -7.02
C GLY A 73 -7.80 -12.60 -5.61
N PHE A 74 -6.84 -11.74 -5.20
CA PHE A 74 -6.80 -11.14 -3.86
C PHE A 74 -8.16 -10.52 -3.48
N VAL A 75 -8.67 -9.57 -4.26
CA VAL A 75 -9.95 -8.90 -3.99
C VAL A 75 -11.12 -9.89 -3.92
N ARG A 76 -11.15 -10.88 -4.81
CA ARG A 76 -12.21 -11.91 -4.83
C ARG A 76 -12.19 -12.78 -3.57
N ASN A 77 -11.01 -13.14 -3.10
CA ASN A 77 -10.84 -14.05 -1.95
C ASN A 77 -10.77 -13.32 -0.60
N THR A 78 -10.82 -11.99 -0.59
CA THR A 78 -10.81 -11.15 0.61
C THR A 78 -12.02 -10.20 0.62
N LEU A 79 -11.90 -9.01 0.04
CA LEU A 79 -12.88 -7.92 0.11
C LEU A 79 -14.28 -8.32 -0.39
N ARG A 80 -14.35 -9.16 -1.43
CA ARG A 80 -15.62 -9.63 -2.03
C ARG A 80 -16.05 -11.00 -1.52
N LYS A 81 -15.23 -11.67 -0.72
CA LYS A 81 -15.57 -12.97 -0.13
C LYS A 81 -16.61 -12.77 0.95
N LYS A 82 -17.68 -13.55 0.88
CA LYS A 82 -18.67 -13.68 1.95
C LYS A 82 -18.47 -14.99 2.68
N ASP A 83 -18.77 -14.98 3.95
CA ASP A 83 -18.96 -16.17 4.75
C ASP A 83 -20.31 -16.79 4.43
N ASP A 84 -20.33 -18.06 4.07
CA ASP A 84 -21.53 -18.75 3.59
C ASP A 84 -22.60 -18.92 4.69
N ALA A 85 -22.20 -18.98 5.96
CA ALA A 85 -23.09 -19.17 7.08
C ALA A 85 -23.73 -17.87 7.56
N THR A 86 -22.96 -16.78 7.56
CA THR A 86 -23.38 -15.48 8.11
C THR A 86 -23.77 -14.46 7.05
N GLY A 87 -23.37 -14.67 5.80
CA GLY A 87 -23.53 -13.72 4.70
C GLY A 87 -22.67 -12.45 4.84
N LYS A 88 -21.84 -12.34 5.91
CA LYS A 88 -20.94 -11.21 6.15
C LYS A 88 -19.73 -11.25 5.23
N PHE A 89 -19.22 -10.09 4.85
CA PHE A 89 -17.97 -10.02 4.12
C PHE A 89 -16.76 -10.33 5.02
N ALA A 90 -15.77 -10.97 4.44
CA ALA A 90 -14.56 -11.40 5.15
C ALA A 90 -13.70 -10.24 5.65
N CYS A 91 -13.69 -9.11 4.93
CA CYS A 91 -13.01 -7.89 5.35
C CYS A 91 -13.70 -6.65 4.76
N ASP A 92 -13.37 -5.47 5.29
CA ASP A 92 -14.07 -4.21 5.03
C ASP A 92 -13.22 -3.23 4.22
N VAL A 93 -11.89 -3.37 4.25
CA VAL A 93 -10.94 -2.46 3.60
C VAL A 93 -9.64 -3.17 3.22
N ILE A 94 -9.07 -2.74 2.09
CA ILE A 94 -7.68 -2.99 1.68
C ILE A 94 -6.93 -1.68 1.91
N ILE A 95 -5.84 -1.68 2.64
CA ILE A 95 -5.11 -0.44 2.96
C ILE A 95 -4.37 0.10 1.73
N GLY A 96 -3.72 -0.74 0.93
CA GLY A 96 -2.91 -0.31 -0.22
C GLY A 96 -3.41 -0.84 -1.56
N VAL A 97 -4.02 0.04 -2.37
CA VAL A 97 -4.32 -0.19 -3.79
C VAL A 97 -3.97 1.04 -4.61
N PRO A 98 -3.60 0.91 -5.89
CA PRO A 98 -3.47 2.08 -6.77
C PRO A 98 -4.79 2.88 -6.81
N ALA A 99 -4.72 4.19 -6.74
CA ALA A 99 -5.91 5.03 -6.90
C ALA A 99 -6.56 4.78 -8.27
N GLY A 100 -7.88 4.59 -8.27
CA GLY A 100 -8.64 4.21 -9.46
C GLY A 100 -8.55 2.72 -9.81
N TYR A 101 -8.14 1.86 -8.87
CA TYR A 101 -8.09 0.41 -9.10
C TYR A 101 -9.47 -0.16 -9.44
N GLU A 102 -9.61 -0.76 -10.61
CA GLU A 102 -10.89 -1.16 -11.21
C GLU A 102 -11.69 -2.20 -10.41
N LEU A 103 -11.06 -2.93 -9.50
CA LEU A 103 -11.71 -3.96 -8.70
C LEU A 103 -12.33 -3.44 -7.39
N THR A 104 -12.11 -2.17 -7.05
CA THR A 104 -12.57 -1.54 -5.79
C THR A 104 -13.03 -0.11 -6.01
N ALA A 105 -13.91 0.41 -5.15
CA ALA A 105 -14.05 1.84 -4.98
C ALA A 105 -12.85 2.33 -4.17
N THR A 106 -12.08 3.31 -4.68
CA THR A 106 -10.90 3.80 -4.00
C THR A 106 -11.19 5.11 -3.26
N THR A 107 -10.55 5.29 -2.10
CA THR A 107 -10.52 6.55 -1.37
C THR A 107 -9.69 7.60 -2.10
N LYS A 108 -9.58 8.79 -1.52
CA LYS A 108 -8.48 9.71 -1.82
C LYS A 108 -7.15 9.00 -1.57
N PRO A 109 -6.09 9.32 -2.34
CA PRO A 109 -4.77 8.79 -2.07
C PRO A 109 -4.26 9.26 -0.69
N TYR A 110 -3.67 8.35 0.08
CA TYR A 110 -3.01 8.69 1.33
C TYR A 110 -1.49 8.81 1.19
N MET A 111 -0.93 8.30 0.08
CA MET A 111 0.46 8.49 -0.30
C MET A 111 0.62 8.50 -1.82
N ARG A 112 1.71 9.09 -2.28
CA ARG A 112 2.26 8.92 -3.63
C ARG A 112 3.71 8.52 -3.49
N SER A 113 4.14 7.51 -4.23
CA SER A 113 5.53 7.06 -4.27
C SER A 113 5.96 6.75 -5.70
N ILE A 114 7.25 6.51 -5.89
CA ILE A 114 7.86 6.35 -7.21
C ILE A 114 8.74 5.10 -7.23
N TYR A 115 8.90 4.47 -8.38
CA TYR A 115 9.91 3.45 -8.60
C TYR A 115 11.31 4.01 -8.36
N ALA A 116 12.20 3.18 -7.85
CA ALA A 116 13.57 3.55 -7.57
C ALA A 116 14.53 2.44 -7.97
N LEU A 117 15.74 2.82 -8.28
CA LEU A 117 16.88 1.95 -8.32
C LEU A 117 17.39 1.76 -6.88
N VAL A 118 17.74 0.55 -6.53
CA VAL A 118 18.39 0.23 -5.27
C VAL A 118 19.66 -0.57 -5.51
N HIS A 119 20.74 -0.26 -4.78
CA HIS A 119 21.99 -1.00 -4.82
C HIS A 119 22.64 -1.10 -3.43
N ALA A 120 23.47 -2.11 -3.22
CA ALA A 120 24.19 -2.34 -1.98
C ALA A 120 25.66 -1.95 -2.15
N GLY A 121 26.09 -0.83 -1.54
CA GLY A 121 27.51 -0.44 -1.41
C GLY A 121 28.30 -0.25 -2.72
N ARG A 122 27.63 0.04 -3.83
CA ARG A 122 28.25 0.29 -5.14
C ARG A 122 28.71 1.75 -5.24
N LYS A 123 29.92 2.04 -4.77
CA LYS A 123 30.50 3.40 -4.78
C LYS A 123 30.56 4.06 -6.15
N ASP A 124 30.65 3.27 -7.21
CA ASP A 124 30.65 3.74 -8.59
C ASP A 124 29.26 4.27 -9.03
N LEU A 125 28.21 4.00 -8.25
CA LEU A 125 26.84 4.48 -8.47
C LEU A 125 26.41 5.55 -7.46
N ASP A 126 27.20 5.86 -6.44
CA ASP A 126 26.85 6.83 -5.39
C ASP A 126 26.70 8.26 -5.90
N SER A 127 27.20 8.56 -7.10
CA SER A 127 27.10 9.88 -7.75
C SER A 127 25.84 10.07 -8.60
N LEU A 128 24.98 9.08 -8.68
CA LEU A 128 23.75 9.18 -9.45
C LEU A 128 22.69 9.94 -8.63
N ASP A 129 22.14 11.01 -9.19
CA ASP A 129 21.04 11.77 -8.57
C ASP A 129 19.68 11.15 -8.87
N THR A 130 19.53 10.56 -10.07
CA THR A 130 18.33 9.89 -10.51
C THR A 130 18.68 8.53 -11.13
N ALA A 131 17.72 7.60 -11.15
CA ALA A 131 17.92 6.28 -11.77
C ALA A 131 18.22 6.38 -13.28
N ASP A 132 17.72 7.42 -13.95
CA ASP A 132 18.01 7.67 -15.36
C ASP A 132 19.49 8.03 -15.61
N ASP A 133 20.22 8.47 -14.59
CA ASP A 133 21.65 8.77 -14.70
C ASP A 133 22.50 7.52 -14.96
N LEU A 134 21.95 6.30 -14.74
CA LEU A 134 22.57 5.07 -15.23
C LEU A 134 22.96 5.12 -16.70
N LEU A 135 22.14 5.80 -17.52
CA LEU A 135 22.38 5.92 -18.96
C LEU A 135 23.60 6.82 -19.29
N LYS A 136 24.09 7.57 -18.32
CA LYS A 136 25.29 8.42 -18.46
C LYS A 136 26.59 7.69 -18.11
N LEU A 137 26.49 6.47 -17.58
CA LEU A 137 27.67 5.66 -17.30
C LEU A 137 28.41 5.30 -18.59
N PRO A 138 29.75 5.09 -18.50
CA PRO A 138 30.49 4.54 -19.64
C PRO A 138 29.85 3.23 -20.13
N PRO A 139 29.71 3.02 -21.45
CA PRO A 139 29.05 1.80 -21.98
C PRO A 139 29.63 0.49 -21.43
N GLU A 140 30.95 0.42 -21.24
CA GLU A 140 31.60 -0.74 -20.68
C GLU A 140 31.20 -1.05 -19.22
N GLN A 141 30.83 -0.01 -18.45
CA GLN A 141 30.35 -0.15 -17.08
C GLN A 141 28.87 -0.52 -17.07
N LEU A 142 28.06 0.21 -17.85
CA LEU A 142 26.62 -0.01 -17.96
C LEU A 142 26.31 -1.42 -18.42
N HIS A 143 26.99 -1.92 -19.46
CA HIS A 143 26.74 -3.23 -20.03
C HIS A 143 27.21 -4.41 -19.16
N LYS A 144 27.97 -4.15 -18.10
CA LYS A 144 28.37 -5.18 -17.12
C LYS A 144 27.38 -5.30 -15.95
N LEU A 145 26.47 -4.34 -15.78
CA LEU A 145 25.49 -4.39 -14.72
C LEU A 145 24.46 -5.49 -14.93
N ARG A 146 24.14 -6.20 -13.87
CA ARG A 146 23.00 -7.12 -13.80
C ARG A 146 21.90 -6.42 -13.05
N ILE A 147 20.83 -6.10 -13.75
CA ILE A 147 19.76 -5.23 -13.25
C ILE A 147 18.52 -6.07 -12.95
N GLY A 148 18.23 -6.27 -11.66
CA GLY A 148 17.05 -7.00 -11.21
C GLY A 148 15.76 -6.21 -11.48
N VAL A 149 14.78 -6.84 -12.14
CA VAL A 149 13.46 -6.26 -12.40
C VAL A 149 12.38 -7.32 -12.29
N PHE A 150 11.16 -6.91 -11.92
CA PHE A 150 10.00 -7.78 -11.98
C PHE A 150 9.33 -7.68 -13.37
N ALA A 151 8.96 -8.82 -13.93
CA ALA A 151 8.33 -8.90 -15.24
C ALA A 151 7.07 -8.03 -15.33
N GLY A 152 6.96 -7.24 -16.41
CA GLY A 152 5.83 -6.31 -16.62
C GLY A 152 5.79 -5.14 -15.64
N SER A 153 6.91 -4.80 -15.01
CA SER A 153 7.06 -3.58 -14.21
C SER A 153 7.52 -2.40 -15.06
N PRO A 154 7.30 -1.15 -14.61
CA PRO A 154 7.87 0.03 -15.26
C PRO A 154 9.39 -0.04 -15.46
N GLY A 155 10.12 -0.69 -14.53
CA GLY A 155 11.55 -0.93 -14.68
C GLY A 155 11.90 -1.83 -15.87
N ALA A 156 11.11 -2.88 -16.12
CA ALA A 156 11.31 -3.74 -17.29
C ALA A 156 11.04 -2.98 -18.61
N ASP A 157 9.99 -2.12 -18.62
CA ASP A 157 9.68 -1.28 -19.78
C ASP A 157 10.80 -0.25 -20.04
N TRP A 158 11.38 0.30 -18.98
CA TRP A 158 12.51 1.21 -19.07
C TRP A 158 13.77 0.54 -19.64
N LEU A 159 14.10 -0.68 -19.21
CA LEU A 159 15.21 -1.45 -19.76
C LEU A 159 14.98 -1.78 -21.24
N LEU A 160 13.77 -2.16 -21.61
CA LEU A 160 13.42 -2.41 -23.02
C LEU A 160 13.61 -1.16 -23.87
N ARG A 161 13.10 -0.02 -23.44
CA ARG A 161 13.20 1.25 -24.16
C ARG A 161 14.64 1.70 -24.37
N ASN A 162 15.50 1.46 -23.37
CA ASN A 162 16.90 1.88 -23.40
C ASN A 162 17.85 0.78 -23.92
N GLN A 163 17.32 -0.29 -24.52
CA GLN A 163 18.09 -1.40 -25.12
C GLN A 163 19.01 -2.11 -24.10
N LEU A 164 18.56 -2.19 -22.84
CA LEU A 164 19.29 -2.81 -21.72
C LEU A 164 18.69 -4.18 -21.31
N LEU A 165 18.03 -4.88 -22.22
CA LEU A 165 17.42 -6.17 -21.91
C LEU A 165 18.47 -7.27 -21.62
N GLU A 166 19.66 -7.17 -22.19
CA GLU A 166 20.76 -8.10 -21.92
C GLU A 166 21.30 -7.97 -20.48
N GLN A 167 21.10 -6.81 -19.85
CA GLN A 167 21.45 -6.53 -18.45
C GLN A 167 20.36 -6.96 -17.50
N ALA A 168 19.16 -7.27 -17.99
CA ALA A 168 18.00 -7.56 -17.15
C ALA A 168 18.08 -8.97 -16.54
N VAL A 169 17.96 -9.04 -15.23
CA VAL A 169 17.65 -10.27 -14.49
C VAL A 169 16.18 -10.20 -14.10
N ASN A 170 15.35 -10.96 -14.86
CA ASN A 170 13.91 -10.91 -14.73
C ASN A 170 13.39 -11.84 -13.64
N PHE A 171 12.67 -11.30 -12.67
CA PHE A 171 11.94 -12.06 -11.66
C PHE A 171 10.45 -12.17 -12.04
N PRO A 172 9.80 -13.28 -11.68
CA PRO A 172 8.37 -13.39 -11.90
C PRO A 172 7.62 -12.34 -11.05
N ARG A 173 6.61 -11.71 -11.66
CA ARG A 173 5.78 -10.70 -10.97
C ARG A 173 5.09 -11.25 -9.72
N GLN A 174 4.79 -12.54 -9.73
CA GLN A 174 4.19 -13.26 -8.61
C GLN A 174 4.91 -14.59 -8.44
N SER A 175 5.35 -14.88 -7.23
CA SER A 175 5.84 -16.20 -6.87
C SER A 175 4.67 -17.18 -6.73
N GLY A 176 4.89 -18.44 -7.07
CA GLY A 176 3.99 -19.54 -6.70
C GLY A 176 4.00 -19.82 -5.18
N ASP A 177 5.08 -19.44 -4.51
CA ASP A 177 5.26 -19.60 -3.07
C ASP A 177 4.71 -18.36 -2.32
N PRO A 178 3.72 -18.53 -1.42
CA PRO A 178 3.18 -17.43 -0.64
C PRO A 178 4.15 -16.87 0.42
N ALA A 179 5.26 -17.56 0.71
CA ALA A 179 6.30 -17.07 1.62
C ALA A 179 7.32 -16.17 0.93
N VAL A 180 7.32 -16.09 -0.38
CA VAL A 180 8.26 -15.27 -1.18
C VAL A 180 7.60 -13.96 -1.57
N ASN A 181 8.19 -12.85 -1.14
CA ASN A 181 7.75 -11.49 -1.48
C ASN A 181 8.85 -10.74 -2.26
N PRO A 182 8.50 -9.63 -2.96
CA PRO A 182 9.46 -8.90 -3.77
C PRO A 182 10.70 -8.40 -3.02
N ALA A 183 10.56 -7.94 -1.78
CA ALA A 183 11.70 -7.45 -1.00
C ALA A 183 12.69 -8.59 -0.71
N SER A 184 12.20 -9.76 -0.27
CA SER A 184 13.06 -10.92 0.03
C SER A 184 13.79 -11.47 -1.20
N VAL A 185 13.16 -11.40 -2.38
CA VAL A 185 13.80 -11.79 -3.65
C VAL A 185 14.99 -10.87 -3.94
N ILE A 186 14.78 -9.57 -3.91
CA ILE A 186 15.85 -8.59 -4.20
C ILE A 186 16.98 -8.69 -3.17
N GLU A 187 16.64 -8.80 -1.89
CA GLU A 187 17.62 -8.97 -0.82
C GLU A 187 18.50 -10.20 -1.05
N HIS A 188 17.87 -11.34 -1.30
CA HIS A 188 18.58 -12.61 -1.55
C HIS A 188 19.50 -12.53 -2.77
N GLU A 189 18.98 -12.07 -3.90
CA GLU A 189 19.72 -12.04 -5.16
C GLU A 189 20.88 -11.03 -5.13
N MET A 190 20.70 -9.91 -4.44
CA MET A 190 21.74 -8.91 -4.24
C MET A 190 22.83 -9.43 -3.27
N ALA A 191 22.43 -10.07 -2.17
CA ALA A 191 23.37 -10.69 -1.23
C ALA A 191 24.17 -11.84 -1.84
N ALA A 192 23.54 -12.63 -2.72
CA ALA A 192 24.20 -13.70 -3.48
C ALA A 192 25.11 -13.16 -4.60
N GLY A 193 25.08 -11.85 -4.89
CA GLY A 193 25.81 -11.24 -5.98
C GLY A 193 25.27 -11.64 -7.37
N ASN A 194 24.02 -12.04 -7.48
CA ASN A 194 23.38 -12.38 -8.76
C ASN A 194 22.88 -11.14 -9.51
N ILE A 195 22.60 -10.05 -8.79
CA ILE A 195 22.28 -8.73 -9.32
C ILE A 195 23.17 -7.66 -8.68
N ASP A 196 23.45 -6.60 -9.42
CA ASP A 196 24.27 -5.48 -8.97
C ASP A 196 23.38 -4.31 -8.49
N VAL A 197 22.22 -4.15 -9.11
CA VAL A 197 21.20 -3.15 -8.81
C VAL A 197 19.83 -3.77 -9.06
N ALA A 198 18.77 -3.19 -8.47
CA ALA A 198 17.40 -3.55 -8.79
C ALA A 198 16.53 -2.33 -9.04
N ILE A 199 15.60 -2.42 -9.98
CA ILE A 199 14.57 -1.41 -10.21
C ILE A 199 13.26 -1.93 -9.62
N VAL A 200 12.83 -1.34 -8.53
CA VAL A 200 11.66 -1.80 -7.77
C VAL A 200 10.76 -0.66 -7.35
N TRP A 201 9.57 -0.99 -6.89
CA TRP A 201 8.66 -0.03 -6.27
C TRP A 201 9.30 0.64 -5.04
N GLY A 202 9.23 1.97 -4.96
CA GLY A 202 9.95 2.75 -3.97
C GLY A 202 9.82 2.30 -2.51
N PRO A 203 8.64 1.98 -2.00
CA PRO A 203 8.48 1.41 -0.67
C PRO A 203 9.35 0.15 -0.42
N ILE A 204 9.53 -0.71 -1.42
CA ILE A 204 10.41 -1.89 -1.32
C ILE A 204 11.87 -1.43 -1.24
N ALA A 205 12.28 -0.51 -2.13
CA ALA A 205 13.65 0.02 -2.14
C ALA A 205 14.01 0.68 -0.80
N GLY A 206 13.13 1.55 -0.29
CA GLY A 206 13.31 2.26 0.96
C GLY A 206 13.39 1.32 2.18
N TYR A 207 12.53 0.32 2.21
CA TYR A 207 12.56 -0.72 3.25
C TYR A 207 13.88 -1.48 3.26
N LEU A 208 14.36 -1.93 2.10
CA LEU A 208 15.63 -2.64 1.98
C LEU A 208 16.81 -1.77 2.45
N ALA A 209 16.84 -0.49 2.06
CA ALA A 209 17.87 0.44 2.51
C ALA A 209 17.85 0.64 4.04
N ARG A 210 16.67 0.71 4.63
CA ARG A 210 16.51 0.83 6.09
C ARG A 210 17.00 -0.41 6.82
N GLU A 211 16.58 -1.61 6.38
CA GLU A 211 16.98 -2.88 7.03
C GLU A 211 18.49 -3.11 6.98
N HIS A 212 19.15 -2.61 5.95
CA HIS A 212 20.59 -2.75 5.75
C HIS A 212 21.40 -1.50 6.11
N SER A 213 20.83 -0.54 6.83
CA SER A 213 21.50 0.72 7.19
C SER A 213 22.76 0.55 8.07
N SER A 214 22.88 -0.57 8.78
CA SER A 214 24.00 -0.85 9.69
C SER A 214 25.14 -1.69 9.07
N SER A 215 24.95 -2.24 7.87
CA SER A 215 25.93 -3.09 7.18
C SER A 215 26.61 -2.38 6.00
N ALA A 216 26.45 -2.85 4.78
CA ALA A 216 26.81 -2.07 3.60
C ALA A 216 25.66 -1.13 3.31
N ALA A 217 25.92 0.19 3.27
CA ALA A 217 24.86 1.16 3.02
C ALA A 217 24.14 0.85 1.68
N TRP A 218 22.86 0.54 1.78
CA TRP A 218 22.01 0.40 0.60
C TRP A 218 21.48 1.78 0.22
N HIS A 219 21.59 2.12 -1.05
CA HIS A 219 21.20 3.42 -1.59
C HIS A 219 19.93 3.29 -2.43
N VAL A 220 19.03 4.26 -2.26
CA VAL A 220 17.80 4.38 -3.03
C VAL A 220 17.90 5.60 -3.92
N ILE A 221 17.82 5.40 -5.22
CA ILE A 221 17.92 6.45 -6.23
C ILE A 221 16.59 6.47 -7.00
N PRO A 222 15.74 7.49 -6.80
CA PRO A 222 14.43 7.55 -7.45
C PRO A 222 14.55 7.78 -8.95
N PHE A 223 13.55 7.32 -9.70
CA PHE A 223 13.36 7.74 -11.10
C PHE A 223 12.85 9.17 -11.18
N SER A 224 13.10 9.82 -12.31
CA SER A 224 12.43 11.07 -12.66
C SER A 224 11.05 10.77 -13.27
N PRO A 225 10.10 11.72 -13.20
CA PRO A 225 8.86 11.62 -13.97
C PRO A 225 9.13 11.46 -15.46
N ASP A 226 8.48 10.51 -16.09
CA ASP A 226 8.67 10.17 -17.51
C ASP A 226 7.30 10.23 -18.23
N PRO A 227 7.22 10.88 -19.42
CA PRO A 227 5.95 11.03 -20.13
C PRO A 227 5.44 9.72 -20.77
N GLN A 228 6.28 8.72 -20.96
CA GLN A 228 5.96 7.47 -21.64
C GLN A 228 5.85 6.29 -20.69
N ILE A 229 6.60 6.31 -19.58
CA ILE A 229 6.60 5.24 -18.58
C ILE A 229 6.16 5.84 -17.25
N ARG A 230 5.08 5.33 -16.72
CA ARG A 230 4.58 5.78 -15.42
C ARG A 230 5.37 5.11 -14.30
N PHE A 231 6.22 5.88 -13.63
CA PHE A 231 6.99 5.41 -12.47
C PHE A 231 6.34 5.72 -11.13
N ASP A 232 5.49 6.73 -11.06
CA ASP A 232 4.87 7.17 -9.80
C ASP A 232 3.39 6.78 -9.73
N TYR A 233 2.95 6.39 -8.54
CA TYR A 233 1.57 5.97 -8.32
C TYR A 233 1.02 6.56 -7.02
N PRO A 234 -0.15 7.20 -7.07
CA PRO A 234 -0.92 7.49 -5.87
C PRO A 234 -1.56 6.20 -5.36
N ILE A 235 -1.43 5.97 -4.06
CA ILE A 235 -1.97 4.79 -3.36
C ILE A 235 -3.10 5.23 -2.44
N ALA A 236 -4.19 4.48 -2.48
CA ALA A 236 -5.43 4.71 -1.78
C ALA A 236 -5.88 3.47 -1.01
N MET A 237 -6.88 3.61 -0.15
CA MET A 237 -7.57 2.45 0.41
C MET A 237 -8.66 1.98 -0.56
N GLY A 238 -8.91 0.66 -0.57
CA GLY A 238 -9.92 0.03 -1.42
C GLY A 238 -11.08 -0.51 -0.61
N VAL A 239 -12.32 -0.15 -0.99
CA VAL A 239 -13.55 -0.67 -0.41
C VAL A 239 -14.44 -1.28 -1.49
N ARG A 240 -15.52 -1.98 -1.12
CA ARG A 240 -16.50 -2.52 -2.09
C ARG A 240 -17.24 -1.39 -2.80
N PHE A 241 -17.57 -1.61 -4.06
CA PHE A 241 -18.49 -0.72 -4.76
C PHE A 241 -19.85 -0.66 -4.04
N GLY A 242 -20.41 0.54 -3.94
CA GLY A 242 -21.67 0.80 -3.25
C GLY A 242 -21.54 1.18 -1.78
N GLU A 243 -20.38 1.01 -1.15
CA GLU A 243 -20.14 1.41 0.24
C GLU A 243 -19.66 2.86 0.36
N LYS A 244 -20.48 3.78 -0.15
CA LYS A 244 -20.14 5.21 -0.21
C LYS A 244 -19.86 5.81 1.17
N GLU A 245 -20.72 5.54 2.15
CA GLU A 245 -20.57 6.09 3.51
C GLU A 245 -19.27 5.63 4.18
N TRP A 246 -18.92 4.36 4.01
CA TRP A 246 -17.66 3.83 4.51
C TRP A 246 -16.46 4.47 3.82
N LYS A 247 -16.50 4.58 2.50
CA LYS A 247 -15.48 5.30 1.74
C LYS A 247 -15.31 6.74 2.20
N ASP A 248 -16.41 7.48 2.37
CA ASP A 248 -16.40 8.88 2.81
C ASP A 248 -15.81 9.00 4.23
N THR A 249 -16.09 8.03 5.12
CA THR A 249 -15.48 7.95 6.45
C THR A 249 -13.96 7.80 6.36
N LEU A 250 -13.47 6.93 5.49
CA LEU A 250 -12.04 6.74 5.25
C LEU A 250 -11.39 7.97 4.63
N ASP A 251 -12.07 8.64 3.69
CA ASP A 251 -11.59 9.88 3.08
C ASP A 251 -11.39 10.99 4.13
N CYS A 252 -12.36 11.16 5.04
CA CYS A 252 -12.26 12.12 6.15
C CYS A 252 -11.11 11.76 7.11
N TRP A 253 -10.96 10.46 7.41
CA TRP A 253 -9.86 10.01 8.28
C TRP A 253 -8.49 10.26 7.63
N ILE A 254 -8.33 9.96 6.34
CA ILE A 254 -7.11 10.23 5.57
C ILE A 254 -6.78 11.72 5.62
N ASP A 255 -7.75 12.61 5.33
CA ASP A 255 -7.53 14.06 5.33
C ASP A 255 -7.04 14.57 6.69
N SER A 256 -7.56 14.02 7.80
CA SER A 256 -7.21 14.46 9.16
C SER A 256 -5.93 13.82 9.72
N HIS A 257 -5.39 12.78 9.06
CA HIS A 257 -4.25 12.00 9.56
C HIS A 257 -3.04 11.97 8.62
N GLN A 258 -2.98 12.87 7.63
CA GLN A 258 -1.90 12.91 6.64
C GLN A 258 -0.49 12.92 7.26
N GLU A 259 -0.25 13.79 8.23
CA GLU A 259 1.07 13.87 8.89
C GLU A 259 1.45 12.57 9.60
N LYS A 260 0.48 11.93 10.25
CA LYS A 260 0.71 10.67 10.96
C LYS A 260 0.99 9.53 9.99
N ILE A 261 0.20 9.43 8.91
CA ILE A 261 0.42 8.44 7.85
C ILE A 261 1.80 8.63 7.22
N GLN A 262 2.16 9.86 6.86
CA GLN A 262 3.48 10.17 6.32
C GLN A 262 4.61 9.86 7.30
N GLY A 263 4.40 10.11 8.60
CA GLY A 263 5.34 9.74 9.66
C GLY A 263 5.59 8.23 9.67
N ILE A 264 4.53 7.42 9.64
CA ILE A 264 4.65 5.96 9.54
C ILE A 264 5.43 5.58 8.28
N LEU A 265 5.07 6.12 7.12
CA LEU A 265 5.71 5.76 5.84
C LEU A 265 7.21 6.12 5.82
N ARG A 266 7.60 7.28 6.37
CA ARG A 266 9.01 7.68 6.50
C ARG A 266 9.81 6.73 7.39
N GLU A 267 9.21 6.20 8.46
CA GLU A 267 9.85 5.19 9.31
C GLU A 267 10.20 3.91 8.55
N TYR A 268 9.51 3.62 7.44
CA TYR A 268 9.81 2.50 6.54
C TYR A 268 10.70 2.90 5.34
N GLY A 269 11.20 4.12 5.32
CA GLY A 269 12.05 4.61 4.23
C GLY A 269 11.32 4.84 2.92
N VAL A 270 9.98 4.94 2.94
CA VAL A 270 9.19 5.13 1.72
C VAL A 270 9.54 6.46 1.06
N PRO A 271 10.00 6.48 -0.21
CA PRO A 271 10.20 7.72 -0.95
C PRO A 271 8.83 8.31 -1.31
N LEU A 272 8.48 9.39 -0.60
CA LEU A 272 7.19 10.07 -0.75
C LEU A 272 7.30 11.21 -1.75
N LEU A 273 6.24 11.38 -2.53
CA LEU A 273 6.04 12.52 -3.42
C LEU A 273 4.81 13.33 -3.01
N ASP A 274 4.83 14.62 -3.30
CA ASP A 274 3.65 15.48 -3.21
C ASP A 274 2.67 15.24 -4.39
N GLU A 275 1.57 15.98 -4.42
CA GLU A 275 0.57 15.88 -5.49
C GLU A 275 1.12 16.25 -6.87
N THR A 276 2.22 17.03 -6.92
CA THR A 276 2.89 17.44 -8.15
C THR A 276 4.02 16.51 -8.57
N ALA A 277 4.15 15.34 -7.92
CA ALA A 277 5.19 14.35 -8.09
C ALA A 277 6.61 14.85 -7.76
N LYS A 278 6.73 15.80 -6.82
CA LYS A 278 8.02 16.21 -6.25
C LYS A 278 8.29 15.50 -4.93
N PRO A 279 9.55 15.22 -4.59
CA PRO A 279 9.91 14.65 -3.29
C PRO A 279 9.40 15.50 -2.11
N LEU A 280 8.88 14.82 -1.07
CA LEU A 280 8.43 15.41 0.19
C LEU A 280 9.57 15.50 1.21
#